data_d7f0d1ca9ba29082e6b7f880f0a89b34
#
_entry.id   d7f0d1ca9ba29082e6b7f880f0a89b34
#
_cell.length_a   1.000
_cell.length_b   1.000
_cell.length_c   1.000
_cell.angle_alpha   90.00
_cell.angle_beta   90.00
_cell.angle_gamma   90.00
#
_symmetry.space_group_name_H-M   'P 1'
#
loop_
_entity.id
_entity.type
_entity.pdbx_description
1 polymer ?
#
loop_
_entity_poly.entity_id
_entity_poly.type
_entity_poly.pdbx_seq_one_letter_code
_entity_poly.pdbx_strand_id
1 'polypeptide(L)'
;MDMQKIDTLRQWVSEARRMVFFGGAGVSTESGIPDFRGVDGLYHQKFRESPETIISHTYYVKHPDVFFEFYRTRMLYPDARPNIAHDTLARWEREGKLAAVVTQNIDGLHQLAGSKTVYELHGSVHRNYCRKCGAGYDLAQFMAMEHVPVCPKCGGRVKPDVVLYEEGLDPDTIYGAVEAIRRADLLIVAGTSLTVYPAAAFLDDYMGSRLVLINKTPTPRDDIANLVLHEKLGDVFAAL
;
A
#
# COMPACT_ATOMS: atom_id res chain seq x y z
N MET A 1 -1.03 25.12 2.22
CA MET A 1 0.28 24.39 2.26
C MET A 1 1.30 25.26 2.97
N ASP A 2 1.97 24.73 3.97
CA ASP A 2 3.02 25.42 4.74
C ASP A 2 4.35 25.38 3.97
N MET A 3 4.71 26.49 3.34
CA MET A 3 5.90 26.57 2.47
C MET A 3 7.20 26.37 3.24
N GLN A 4 7.28 26.78 4.52
CA GLN A 4 8.49 26.57 5.32
C GLN A 4 8.74 25.07 5.56
N LYS A 5 7.69 24.31 5.82
CA LYS A 5 7.78 22.83 5.95
C LYS A 5 8.13 22.18 4.61
N ILE A 6 7.59 22.67 3.50
CA ILE A 6 7.94 22.16 2.17
C ILE A 6 9.42 22.43 1.84
N ASP A 7 9.93 23.62 2.14
CA ASP A 7 11.35 23.92 1.92
C ASP A 7 12.27 23.05 2.77
N THR A 8 11.88 22.78 4.04
CA THR A 8 12.59 21.83 4.90
C THR A 8 12.60 20.42 4.29
N LEU A 9 11.44 19.94 3.82
CA LEU A 9 11.35 18.62 3.17
C LEU A 9 12.20 18.56 1.90
N ARG A 10 12.14 19.60 1.07
CA ARG A 10 12.93 19.70 -0.16
C ARG A 10 14.43 19.64 0.14
N GLN A 11 14.87 20.37 1.19
CA GLN A 11 16.25 20.30 1.65
C GLN A 11 16.63 18.88 2.10
N TRP A 12 15.82 18.22 2.91
CA TRP A 12 16.09 16.86 3.38
C TRP A 12 16.15 15.85 2.25
N VAL A 13 15.23 15.94 1.26
CA VAL A 13 15.27 15.12 0.05
C VAL A 13 16.54 15.37 -0.77
N SER A 14 17.01 16.61 -0.84
CA SER A 14 18.25 16.93 -1.59
C SER A 14 19.51 16.37 -0.92
N GLU A 15 19.53 16.33 0.40
CA GLU A 15 20.66 15.86 1.22
C GLU A 15 20.66 14.34 1.43
N ALA A 16 19.50 13.70 1.32
CA ALA A 16 19.34 12.29 1.58
C ALA A 16 20.11 11.43 0.56
N ARG A 17 20.71 10.36 1.06
CA ARG A 17 21.46 9.37 0.28
C ARG A 17 20.76 8.02 0.21
N ARG A 18 19.84 7.77 1.16
CA ARG A 18 19.14 6.50 1.28
C ARG A 18 17.74 6.73 1.84
N MET A 19 16.87 7.29 1.04
CA MET A 19 15.47 7.47 1.40
C MET A 19 14.73 6.13 1.38
N VAL A 20 13.73 5.98 2.26
CA VAL A 20 12.70 4.97 2.17
C VAL A 20 11.34 5.66 2.24
N PHE A 21 10.43 5.19 1.42
CA PHE A 21 9.04 5.63 1.45
C PHE A 21 8.17 4.52 2.04
N PHE A 22 7.30 4.87 3.00
CA PHE A 22 6.31 3.98 3.58
C PHE A 22 4.90 4.52 3.27
N GLY A 23 4.11 3.78 2.49
CA GLY A 23 2.82 4.26 1.98
C GLY A 23 1.63 3.38 2.34
N GLY A 24 0.45 4.00 2.38
CA GLY A 24 -0.86 3.33 2.49
C GLY A 24 -1.84 3.80 1.42
N ALA A 25 -3.12 3.46 1.59
CA ALA A 25 -4.17 3.67 0.58
C ALA A 25 -4.35 5.14 0.15
N GLY A 26 -4.04 6.09 1.02
CA GLY A 26 -4.07 7.52 0.71
C GLY A 26 -3.12 7.94 -0.42
N VAL A 27 -2.09 7.13 -0.73
CA VAL A 27 -1.18 7.37 -1.87
C VAL A 27 -1.90 7.22 -3.21
N SER A 28 -2.89 6.33 -3.28
CA SER A 28 -3.60 5.99 -4.52
C SER A 28 -4.94 6.70 -4.68
N THR A 29 -5.35 7.57 -3.74
CA THR A 29 -6.64 8.29 -3.83
C THR A 29 -6.70 9.21 -5.06
N GLU A 30 -5.60 9.85 -5.42
CA GLU A 30 -5.50 10.68 -6.63
C GLU A 30 -5.35 9.87 -7.92
N SER A 31 -5.26 8.55 -7.81
CA SER A 31 -5.34 7.58 -8.91
C SER A 31 -6.76 7.00 -9.08
N GLY A 32 -7.75 7.50 -8.31
CA GLY A 32 -9.14 7.06 -8.36
C GLY A 32 -9.44 5.81 -7.51
N ILE A 33 -8.49 5.35 -6.68
CA ILE A 33 -8.69 4.24 -5.74
C ILE A 33 -9.06 4.83 -4.37
N PRO A 34 -10.29 4.60 -3.86
CA PRO A 34 -10.68 5.10 -2.55
C PRO A 34 -9.81 4.47 -1.44
N ASP A 35 -9.49 5.24 -0.42
CA ASP A 35 -8.90 4.68 0.78
C ASP A 35 -9.92 3.92 1.63
N PHE A 36 -9.47 3.31 2.73
CA PHE A 36 -10.36 2.53 3.60
C PHE A 36 -11.07 3.40 4.65
N ARG A 37 -10.40 4.39 5.23
CA ARG A 37 -10.83 5.12 6.44
C ARG A 37 -11.04 6.61 6.25
N GLY A 38 -10.68 7.18 5.10
CA GLY A 38 -10.95 8.57 4.77
C GLY A 38 -12.45 8.88 4.70
N VAL A 39 -12.82 10.13 4.57
CA VAL A 39 -14.22 10.59 4.57
C VAL A 39 -15.08 9.84 3.54
N ASP A 40 -14.51 9.55 2.36
CA ASP A 40 -15.16 8.81 1.27
C ASP A 40 -14.69 7.33 1.23
N GLY A 41 -14.03 6.87 2.29
CA GLY A 41 -13.40 5.55 2.36
C GLY A 41 -14.40 4.40 2.39
N LEU A 42 -13.89 3.21 2.08
CA LEU A 42 -14.71 1.99 2.02
C LEU A 42 -15.47 1.71 3.33
N TYR A 43 -14.90 2.05 4.49
CA TYR A 43 -15.52 1.78 5.79
C TYR A 43 -16.69 2.70 6.14
N HIS A 44 -16.87 3.81 5.44
CA HIS A 44 -18.03 4.69 5.59
C HIS A 44 -19.20 4.31 4.67
N GLN A 45 -19.02 3.34 3.76
CA GLN A 45 -20.09 2.84 2.91
C GLN A 45 -20.96 1.83 3.68
N LYS A 46 -22.25 1.80 3.35
CA LYS A 46 -23.20 0.86 4.00
C LYS A 46 -23.06 -0.53 3.39
N PHE A 47 -22.57 -1.47 4.16
CA PHE A 47 -22.54 -2.90 3.84
C PHE A 47 -23.35 -3.66 4.90
N ARG A 48 -23.73 -4.90 4.59
CA ARG A 48 -24.41 -5.79 5.54
C ARG A 48 -23.49 -6.20 6.70
N GLU A 49 -22.21 -6.44 6.36
CA GLU A 49 -21.14 -6.73 7.29
C GLU A 49 -20.02 -5.69 7.12
N SER A 50 -19.19 -5.47 8.11
CA SER A 50 -18.08 -4.52 7.98
C SER A 50 -17.09 -4.98 6.89
N PRO A 51 -16.47 -4.06 6.15
CA PRO A 51 -15.43 -4.44 5.19
C PRO A 51 -14.33 -5.29 5.79
N GLU A 52 -13.87 -5.01 7.03
CA GLU A 52 -12.89 -5.84 7.71
C GLU A 52 -13.37 -7.29 7.87
N THR A 53 -14.64 -7.50 8.20
CA THR A 53 -15.23 -8.83 8.31
C THR A 53 -15.21 -9.52 6.95
N ILE A 54 -15.67 -8.83 5.89
CA ILE A 54 -15.76 -9.40 4.53
C ILE A 54 -14.40 -9.82 4.00
N ILE A 55 -13.35 -9.02 4.26
CA ILE A 55 -11.97 -9.32 3.82
C ILE A 55 -11.14 -10.06 4.86
N SER A 56 -11.77 -10.84 5.75
CA SER A 56 -11.08 -11.75 6.66
C SER A 56 -10.93 -13.15 6.06
N HIS A 57 -9.92 -13.89 6.50
CA HIS A 57 -9.71 -15.28 6.09
C HIS A 57 -10.93 -16.17 6.40
N THR A 58 -11.46 -16.03 7.61
CA THR A 58 -12.64 -16.79 8.05
C THR A 58 -13.83 -16.54 7.14
N TYR A 59 -14.08 -15.28 6.76
CA TYR A 59 -15.19 -14.92 5.89
C TYR A 59 -14.98 -15.42 4.44
N TYR A 60 -13.77 -15.27 3.90
CA TYR A 60 -13.37 -15.82 2.61
C TYR A 60 -13.64 -17.34 2.50
N VAL A 61 -13.40 -18.08 3.59
CA VAL A 61 -13.62 -19.53 3.62
C VAL A 61 -15.10 -19.86 3.68
N LYS A 62 -15.87 -19.19 4.57
CA LYS A 62 -17.28 -19.48 4.86
C LYS A 62 -18.26 -18.89 3.84
N HIS A 63 -17.96 -17.73 3.30
CA HIS A 63 -18.83 -16.97 2.40
C HIS A 63 -18.08 -16.51 1.14
N PRO A 64 -17.54 -17.45 0.33
CA PRO A 64 -16.71 -17.12 -0.82
C PRO A 64 -17.44 -16.27 -1.86
N ASP A 65 -18.74 -16.48 -2.05
CA ASP A 65 -19.53 -15.71 -3.01
C ASP A 65 -19.53 -14.23 -2.67
N VAL A 66 -19.81 -13.87 -1.40
CA VAL A 66 -19.84 -12.48 -0.92
C VAL A 66 -18.44 -11.87 -0.92
N PHE A 67 -17.43 -12.66 -0.49
CA PHE A 67 -16.03 -12.22 -0.54
C PHE A 67 -15.60 -11.84 -1.96
N PHE A 68 -15.82 -12.71 -2.95
CA PHE A 68 -15.38 -12.45 -4.32
C PHE A 68 -16.20 -11.38 -5.01
N GLU A 69 -17.47 -11.22 -4.68
CA GLU A 69 -18.28 -10.08 -5.15
C GLU A 69 -17.71 -8.76 -4.64
N PHE A 70 -17.44 -8.66 -3.33
CA PHE A 70 -16.81 -7.50 -2.72
C PHE A 70 -15.43 -7.23 -3.30
N TYR A 71 -14.58 -8.26 -3.37
CA TYR A 71 -13.22 -8.16 -3.89
C TYR A 71 -13.20 -7.60 -5.32
N ARG A 72 -14.03 -8.16 -6.21
CA ARG A 72 -14.09 -7.74 -7.63
C ARG A 72 -14.64 -6.33 -7.80
N THR A 73 -15.63 -5.94 -6.99
CA THR A 73 -16.34 -4.65 -7.16
C THR A 73 -15.74 -3.50 -6.36
N ARG A 74 -14.94 -3.80 -5.32
CA ARG A 74 -14.44 -2.80 -4.37
C ARG A 74 -12.93 -2.75 -4.19
N MET A 75 -12.21 -3.80 -4.61
CA MET A 75 -10.76 -3.86 -4.42
C MET A 75 -9.97 -3.92 -5.74
N LEU A 76 -10.62 -4.17 -6.87
CA LEU A 76 -9.97 -4.20 -8.18
C LEU A 76 -10.22 -2.90 -8.95
N TYR A 77 -9.13 -2.26 -9.36
CA TYR A 77 -9.13 -1.01 -10.13
C TYR A 77 -8.16 -1.16 -11.33
N PRO A 78 -8.48 -2.00 -12.33
CA PRO A 78 -7.54 -2.34 -13.41
C PRO A 78 -7.18 -1.14 -14.30
N ASP A 79 -8.03 -0.11 -14.33
CA ASP A 79 -7.82 1.09 -15.14
C ASP A 79 -7.10 2.21 -14.40
N ALA A 80 -6.81 2.04 -13.10
CA ALA A 80 -6.08 3.03 -12.32
C ALA A 80 -4.66 3.25 -12.90
N ARG A 81 -4.20 4.49 -12.82
CA ARG A 81 -2.88 4.88 -13.31
C ARG A 81 -2.08 5.53 -12.19
N PRO A 82 -0.74 5.43 -12.22
CA PRO A 82 0.11 6.16 -11.30
C PRO A 82 -0.23 7.65 -11.28
N ASN A 83 -0.07 8.27 -10.13
CA ASN A 83 -0.16 9.71 -9.94
C ASN A 83 1.23 10.29 -9.65
N ILE A 84 1.29 11.62 -9.47
CA ILE A 84 2.56 12.34 -9.27
C ILE A 84 3.41 11.79 -8.12
N ALA A 85 2.79 11.25 -7.04
CA ALA A 85 3.55 10.66 -5.94
C ALA A 85 4.29 9.39 -6.41
N HIS A 86 3.61 8.49 -7.11
CA HIS A 86 4.22 7.28 -7.69
C HIS A 86 5.35 7.61 -8.66
N ASP A 87 5.13 8.58 -9.56
CA ASP A 87 6.10 8.99 -10.57
C ASP A 87 7.33 9.62 -9.94
N THR A 88 7.15 10.44 -8.90
CA THR A 88 8.25 11.06 -8.16
C THR A 88 9.08 10.03 -7.42
N LEU A 89 8.46 9.05 -6.76
CA LEU A 89 9.18 7.97 -6.08
C LEU A 89 10.00 7.14 -7.07
N ALA A 90 9.42 6.77 -8.21
CA ALA A 90 10.13 6.05 -9.27
C ALA A 90 11.29 6.89 -9.85
N ARG A 91 11.12 8.20 -9.98
CA ARG A 91 12.20 9.11 -10.37
C ARG A 91 13.33 9.11 -9.35
N TRP A 92 13.04 9.27 -8.06
CA TRP A 92 14.06 9.27 -7.00
C TRP A 92 14.81 7.94 -6.89
N GLU A 93 14.15 6.82 -7.18
CA GLU A 93 14.82 5.51 -7.24
C GLU A 93 15.80 5.47 -8.43
N ARG A 94 15.41 5.93 -9.63
CA ARG A 94 16.30 6.03 -10.79
C ARG A 94 17.48 6.97 -10.56
N GLU A 95 17.30 8.02 -9.76
CA GLU A 95 18.36 8.95 -9.34
C GLU A 95 19.26 8.38 -8.24
N GLY A 96 18.98 7.18 -7.74
CA GLY A 96 19.75 6.53 -6.67
C GLY A 96 19.53 7.10 -5.27
N LYS A 97 18.50 7.93 -5.08
CA LYS A 97 18.13 8.55 -3.79
C LYS A 97 17.18 7.68 -2.98
N LEU A 98 16.17 7.10 -3.62
CA LEU A 98 15.20 6.22 -2.97
C LEU A 98 15.70 4.77 -3.01
N ALA A 99 15.86 4.16 -1.86
CA ALA A 99 16.34 2.79 -1.72
C ALA A 99 15.21 1.76 -1.84
N ALA A 100 14.01 2.10 -1.37
CA ALA A 100 12.86 1.23 -1.41
C ALA A 100 11.54 1.99 -1.20
N VAL A 101 10.48 1.40 -1.74
CA VAL A 101 9.10 1.67 -1.38
C VAL A 101 8.60 0.52 -0.51
N VAL A 102 8.07 0.81 0.67
CA VAL A 102 7.32 -0.12 1.51
C VAL A 102 5.86 0.29 1.42
N THR A 103 5.01 -0.59 0.92
CA THR A 103 3.61 -0.22 0.70
C THR A 103 2.63 -1.21 1.32
N GLN A 104 1.55 -0.68 1.88
CA GLN A 104 0.40 -1.45 2.31
C GLN A 104 -0.60 -1.70 1.16
N ASN A 105 -0.40 -1.01 0.02
CA ASN A 105 -1.27 -1.08 -1.14
C ASN A 105 -1.03 -2.37 -1.93
N ILE A 106 -2.10 -2.85 -2.55
CA ILE A 106 -2.14 -4.07 -3.36
C ILE A 106 -2.30 -3.77 -4.86
N ASP A 107 -2.35 -2.49 -5.23
CA ASP A 107 -2.76 -2.00 -6.56
C ASP A 107 -1.66 -2.10 -7.64
N GLY A 108 -0.39 -2.25 -7.25
CA GLY A 108 0.75 -2.35 -8.17
C GLY A 108 1.14 -1.03 -8.85
N LEU A 109 0.59 0.12 -8.42
CA LEU A 109 0.85 1.41 -9.08
C LEU A 109 2.30 1.88 -8.94
N HIS A 110 3.00 1.52 -7.87
CA HIS A 110 4.43 1.81 -7.72
C HIS A 110 5.25 1.14 -8.81
N GLN A 111 5.00 -0.16 -9.07
CA GLN A 111 5.67 -0.91 -10.12
C GLN A 111 5.29 -0.37 -11.51
N LEU A 112 4.02 0.00 -11.70
CA LEU A 112 3.54 0.58 -12.95
C LEU A 112 4.20 1.93 -13.25
N ALA A 113 4.51 2.74 -12.23
CA ALA A 113 5.29 3.99 -12.33
C ALA A 113 6.77 3.74 -12.64
N GLY A 114 7.25 2.52 -12.43
CA GLY A 114 8.63 2.12 -12.71
C GLY A 114 9.51 1.89 -11.50
N SER A 115 8.99 1.96 -10.26
CA SER A 115 9.72 1.55 -9.06
C SER A 115 10.09 0.07 -9.14
N LYS A 116 11.32 -0.28 -8.73
CA LYS A 116 11.87 -1.63 -8.80
C LYS A 116 11.92 -2.32 -7.44
N THR A 117 12.29 -1.58 -6.41
CA THR A 117 12.41 -2.10 -5.05
C THR A 117 11.15 -1.75 -4.26
N VAL A 118 10.14 -2.62 -4.37
CA VAL A 118 8.83 -2.43 -3.73
C VAL A 118 8.52 -3.61 -2.82
N TYR A 119 8.37 -3.35 -1.53
CA TYR A 119 7.91 -4.32 -0.53
C TYR A 119 6.40 -4.18 -0.35
N GLU A 120 5.63 -5.09 -0.97
CA GLU A 120 4.17 -5.13 -0.91
C GLU A 120 3.72 -5.90 0.34
N LEU A 121 3.59 -5.22 1.48
CA LEU A 121 3.30 -5.84 2.78
C LEU A 121 2.00 -6.68 2.79
N HIS A 122 1.01 -6.25 2.00
CA HIS A 122 -0.28 -6.93 1.91
C HIS A 122 -0.47 -7.69 0.60
N GLY A 123 0.63 -8.00 -0.11
CA GLY A 123 0.57 -8.70 -1.39
C GLY A 123 0.10 -7.84 -2.56
N SER A 124 -0.48 -8.48 -3.58
CA SER A 124 -0.85 -7.80 -4.83
C SER A 124 -2.05 -8.43 -5.52
N VAL A 125 -2.93 -7.60 -6.11
CA VAL A 125 -4.03 -8.05 -6.98
C VAL A 125 -3.54 -8.68 -8.29
N HIS A 126 -2.31 -8.41 -8.68
CA HIS A 126 -1.71 -8.89 -9.94
C HIS A 126 -1.23 -10.34 -9.87
N ARG A 127 -1.15 -10.93 -8.67
CA ARG A 127 -0.77 -12.34 -8.45
C ARG A 127 -1.94 -13.09 -7.83
N ASN A 128 -2.27 -14.25 -8.39
CA ASN A 128 -3.38 -15.07 -7.91
C ASN A 128 -2.97 -16.53 -7.99
N TYR A 129 -3.24 -17.32 -6.97
CA TYR A 129 -2.74 -18.71 -6.89
C TYR A 129 -3.84 -19.71 -6.56
N CYS A 130 -3.81 -20.85 -7.27
CA CYS A 130 -4.66 -21.98 -6.93
C CYS A 130 -4.24 -22.57 -5.57
N ARG A 131 -5.17 -22.65 -4.64
CA ARG A 131 -4.94 -23.20 -3.28
C ARG A 131 -4.68 -24.71 -3.25
N LYS A 132 -4.97 -25.44 -4.37
CA LYS A 132 -4.80 -26.88 -4.46
C LYS A 132 -3.50 -27.27 -5.17
N CYS A 133 -3.16 -26.65 -6.30
CA CYS A 133 -2.01 -27.05 -7.11
C CYS A 133 -0.94 -25.97 -7.28
N GLY A 134 -1.09 -24.78 -6.67
CA GLY A 134 -0.13 -23.69 -6.74
C GLY A 134 -0.05 -22.98 -8.08
N ALA A 135 -0.90 -23.31 -9.08
CA ALA A 135 -0.86 -22.65 -10.37
C ALA A 135 -1.11 -21.15 -10.23
N GLY A 136 -0.23 -20.33 -10.81
CA GLY A 136 -0.31 -18.87 -10.82
C GLY A 136 -1.17 -18.33 -11.96
N TYR A 137 -1.85 -17.21 -11.72
CA TYR A 137 -2.69 -16.49 -12.67
C TYR A 137 -2.47 -14.99 -12.48
N ASP A 138 -2.37 -14.24 -13.58
CA ASP A 138 -2.36 -12.80 -13.54
C ASP A 138 -3.77 -12.21 -13.28
N LEU A 139 -3.86 -10.89 -13.14
CA LEU A 139 -5.13 -10.22 -12.87
C LEU A 139 -6.15 -10.43 -14.01
N ALA A 140 -5.73 -10.36 -15.28
CA ALA A 140 -6.62 -10.52 -16.43
C ALA A 140 -7.20 -11.94 -16.48
N GLN A 141 -6.35 -12.96 -16.27
CA GLN A 141 -6.77 -14.35 -16.17
C GLN A 141 -7.74 -14.57 -14.99
N PHE A 142 -7.44 -13.96 -13.82
CA PHE A 142 -8.32 -14.04 -12.66
C PHE A 142 -9.69 -13.39 -12.92
N MET A 143 -9.70 -12.21 -13.53
CA MET A 143 -10.95 -11.49 -13.86
C MET A 143 -11.82 -12.25 -14.88
N ALA A 144 -11.20 -13.03 -15.77
CA ALA A 144 -11.92 -13.86 -16.74
C ALA A 144 -12.52 -15.16 -16.14
N MET A 145 -12.16 -15.52 -14.90
CA MET A 145 -12.75 -16.67 -14.21
C MET A 145 -14.17 -16.36 -13.74
N GLU A 146 -14.93 -17.42 -13.42
CA GLU A 146 -16.25 -17.31 -12.81
C GLU A 146 -16.22 -16.50 -11.52
N HIS A 147 -17.41 -16.17 -11.02
CA HIS A 147 -17.60 -15.36 -9.81
C HIS A 147 -16.76 -15.84 -8.63
N VAL A 148 -16.85 -17.11 -8.26
CA VAL A 148 -15.90 -17.78 -7.37
C VAL A 148 -14.84 -18.46 -8.24
N PRO A 149 -13.59 -17.96 -8.30
CA PRO A 149 -12.63 -18.39 -9.30
C PRO A 149 -12.14 -19.82 -9.05
N VAL A 150 -12.24 -20.64 -10.09
CA VAL A 150 -11.87 -22.05 -10.11
C VAL A 150 -10.69 -22.29 -11.05
N CYS A 151 -9.69 -23.00 -10.56
CA CYS A 151 -8.51 -23.35 -11.33
C CYS A 151 -8.86 -24.31 -12.48
N PRO A 152 -8.62 -23.95 -13.75
CA PRO A 152 -8.91 -24.82 -14.88
C PRO A 152 -8.06 -26.09 -14.93
N LYS A 153 -6.92 -26.12 -14.19
CA LYS A 153 -6.02 -27.29 -14.17
C LYS A 153 -6.48 -28.38 -13.19
N CYS A 154 -7.11 -28.02 -12.05
CA CYS A 154 -7.36 -29.01 -10.99
C CYS A 154 -8.69 -28.83 -10.25
N GLY A 155 -9.52 -27.86 -10.62
CA GLY A 155 -10.79 -27.56 -9.96
C GLY A 155 -10.65 -26.93 -8.56
N GLY A 156 -9.43 -26.59 -8.11
CA GLY A 156 -9.21 -25.92 -6.83
C GLY A 156 -9.59 -24.44 -6.89
N ARG A 157 -9.93 -23.83 -5.73
CA ARG A 157 -10.21 -22.40 -5.66
C ARG A 157 -8.94 -21.59 -5.92
N VAL A 158 -9.03 -20.51 -6.71
CA VAL A 158 -7.96 -19.53 -6.90
C VAL A 158 -8.17 -18.39 -5.89
N LYS A 159 -7.14 -18.08 -5.09
CA LYS A 159 -7.12 -16.96 -4.14
C LYS A 159 -6.16 -15.89 -4.66
N PRO A 160 -6.54 -14.61 -4.59
CA PRO A 160 -5.59 -13.52 -4.83
C PRO A 160 -4.47 -13.55 -3.78
N ASP A 161 -3.27 -13.19 -4.19
CA ASP A 161 -2.09 -13.02 -3.32
C ASP A 161 -2.21 -11.71 -2.52
N VAL A 162 -3.31 -11.58 -1.81
CA VAL A 162 -3.63 -10.46 -0.94
C VAL A 162 -3.76 -11.00 0.48
N VAL A 163 -3.05 -10.37 1.42
CA VAL A 163 -3.11 -10.73 2.83
C VAL A 163 -4.44 -10.24 3.41
N LEU A 164 -5.26 -11.17 3.83
CA LEU A 164 -6.54 -10.89 4.48
C LEU A 164 -6.35 -10.65 5.99
N TYR A 165 -7.32 -10.00 6.63
CA TYR A 165 -7.35 -10.03 8.09
C TYR A 165 -7.30 -11.48 8.57
N GLU A 166 -6.66 -11.73 9.71
CA GLU A 166 -6.36 -13.07 10.28
C GLU A 166 -5.22 -13.82 9.56
N GLU A 167 -4.68 -13.31 8.45
CA GLU A 167 -3.50 -13.89 7.78
C GLU A 167 -2.22 -13.18 8.22
N GLY A 168 -1.11 -13.90 8.26
CA GLY A 168 0.22 -13.32 8.50
C GLY A 168 0.80 -12.67 7.25
N LEU A 169 1.62 -11.64 7.44
CA LEU A 169 2.43 -11.07 6.37
C LEU A 169 3.55 -12.04 5.96
N ASP A 170 4.04 -11.92 4.74
CA ASP A 170 5.18 -12.70 4.25
C ASP A 170 6.46 -12.34 5.00
N PRO A 171 7.15 -13.31 5.64
CA PRO A 171 8.35 -13.06 6.44
C PRO A 171 9.51 -12.42 5.66
N ASP A 172 9.70 -12.78 4.39
CA ASP A 172 10.79 -12.25 3.57
C ASP A 172 10.51 -10.79 3.20
N THR A 173 9.25 -10.46 2.91
CA THR A 173 8.78 -9.09 2.68
C THR A 173 8.95 -8.23 3.92
N ILE A 174 8.57 -8.74 5.10
CA ILE A 174 8.79 -8.06 6.40
C ILE A 174 10.28 -7.77 6.59
N TYR A 175 11.12 -8.80 6.46
CA TYR A 175 12.56 -8.67 6.67
C TYR A 175 13.17 -7.59 5.75
N GLY A 176 12.84 -7.64 4.46
CA GLY A 176 13.35 -6.65 3.50
C GLY A 176 12.87 -5.23 3.79
N ALA A 177 11.59 -5.07 4.16
CA ALA A 177 11.00 -3.77 4.50
C ALA A 177 11.65 -3.17 5.76
N VAL A 178 11.75 -3.96 6.83
CA VAL A 178 12.36 -3.53 8.11
C VAL A 178 13.84 -3.17 7.93
N GLU A 179 14.61 -3.99 7.20
CA GLU A 179 16.01 -3.69 6.90
C GLU A 179 16.17 -2.42 6.06
N ALA A 180 15.28 -2.18 5.10
CA ALA A 180 15.30 -0.93 4.34
C ALA A 180 15.03 0.28 5.23
N ILE A 181 14.00 0.22 6.09
CA ILE A 181 13.62 1.28 7.03
C ILE A 181 14.77 1.55 8.02
N ARG A 182 15.34 0.51 8.60
CA ARG A 182 16.42 0.63 9.59
C ARG A 182 17.67 1.35 9.06
N ARG A 183 17.95 1.19 7.76
CA ARG A 183 19.11 1.79 7.08
C ARG A 183 18.82 3.13 6.42
N ALA A 184 17.60 3.63 6.50
CA ALA A 184 17.24 4.89 5.87
C ALA A 184 17.83 6.10 6.66
N ASP A 185 18.30 7.10 5.93
CA ASP A 185 18.67 8.40 6.48
C ASP A 185 17.51 9.42 6.44
N LEU A 186 16.50 9.13 5.61
CA LEU A 186 15.22 9.83 5.53
C LEU A 186 14.09 8.82 5.33
N LEU A 187 13.13 8.79 6.24
CA LEU A 187 11.91 8.00 6.11
C LEU A 187 10.71 8.92 5.86
N ILE A 188 10.08 8.77 4.70
CA ILE A 188 8.86 9.49 4.35
C ILE A 188 7.69 8.53 4.48
N VAL A 189 6.78 8.84 5.37
CA VAL A 189 5.54 8.08 5.61
C VAL A 189 4.36 8.89 5.09
N ALA A 190 3.54 8.29 4.22
CA ALA A 190 2.47 9.05 3.59
C ALA A 190 1.20 8.24 3.32
N GLY A 191 0.05 8.92 3.37
CA GLY A 191 -1.24 8.35 2.97
C GLY A 191 -1.66 7.11 3.77
N THR A 192 -1.30 7.05 5.04
CA THR A 192 -1.65 5.93 5.94
C THR A 192 -2.15 6.44 7.28
N SER A 193 -3.16 5.77 7.84
CA SER A 193 -3.66 6.09 9.18
C SER A 193 -2.74 5.62 10.30
N LEU A 194 -1.76 4.75 9.99
CA LEU A 194 -0.87 4.10 10.98
C LEU A 194 -1.61 3.36 12.11
N THR A 195 -2.78 2.80 11.80
CA THR A 195 -3.62 2.04 12.74
C THR A 195 -3.69 0.54 12.40
N VAL A 196 -3.10 0.10 11.27
CA VAL A 196 -3.11 -1.29 10.83
C VAL A 196 -1.80 -1.96 11.25
N TYR A 197 -1.92 -2.94 12.14
CA TYR A 197 -0.79 -3.74 12.61
C TYR A 197 -0.69 -5.06 11.84
N PRO A 198 0.55 -5.62 11.64
CA PRO A 198 1.82 -5.17 12.20
C PRO A 198 2.50 -4.03 11.41
N ALA A 199 2.01 -3.64 10.24
CA ALA A 199 2.68 -2.69 9.36
C ALA A 199 3.01 -1.34 10.03
N ALA A 200 2.09 -0.80 10.86
CA ALA A 200 2.31 0.45 11.58
C ALA A 200 3.50 0.40 12.56
N ALA A 201 3.83 -0.79 13.09
CA ALA A 201 4.94 -0.96 14.02
C ALA A 201 6.32 -0.88 13.34
N PHE A 202 6.40 -1.03 12.01
CA PHE A 202 7.70 -1.00 11.31
C PHE A 202 8.38 0.38 11.37
N LEU A 203 7.62 1.44 11.69
CA LEU A 203 8.21 2.75 11.95
C LEU A 203 9.13 2.76 13.18
N ASP A 204 8.89 1.87 14.15
CA ASP A 204 9.69 1.76 15.36
C ASP A 204 11.10 1.22 15.08
N ASP A 205 11.31 0.60 13.93
CA ASP A 205 12.62 0.12 13.45
C ASP A 205 13.45 1.24 12.79
N TYR A 206 12.89 2.43 12.59
CA TYR A 206 13.64 3.55 12.01
C TYR A 206 14.66 4.10 12.98
N MET A 207 15.92 4.10 12.58
CA MET A 207 17.07 4.52 13.42
C MET A 207 17.62 5.90 13.04
N GLY A 208 17.04 6.53 12.02
CA GLY A 208 17.49 7.85 11.55
C GLY A 208 16.86 9.01 12.34
N SER A 209 17.16 10.23 11.92
CA SER A 209 16.73 11.46 12.58
C SER A 209 15.80 12.34 11.73
N ARG A 210 15.33 11.83 10.58
CA ARG A 210 14.49 12.58 9.66
C ARG A 210 13.26 11.74 9.26
N LEU A 211 12.30 11.65 10.19
CA LEU A 211 10.99 11.03 9.96
C LEU A 211 10.01 12.11 9.51
N VAL A 212 9.43 11.93 8.34
CA VAL A 212 8.41 12.81 7.75
C VAL A 212 7.07 12.10 7.69
N LEU A 213 6.01 12.71 8.19
CA LEU A 213 4.63 12.25 8.02
C LEU A 213 3.87 13.20 7.10
N ILE A 214 3.28 12.65 6.04
CA ILE A 214 2.41 13.38 5.10
C ILE A 214 1.06 12.70 5.06
N ASN A 215 0.06 13.28 5.69
CA ASN A 215 -1.28 12.72 5.73
C ASN A 215 -2.32 13.83 5.90
N LYS A 216 -3.48 13.72 5.23
CA LYS A 216 -4.55 14.73 5.33
C LYS A 216 -5.05 14.97 6.76
N THR A 217 -5.11 13.89 7.52
CA THR A 217 -5.60 13.89 8.91
C THR A 217 -4.49 13.53 9.87
N PRO A 218 -4.54 13.99 11.14
CA PRO A 218 -3.62 13.55 12.17
C PRO A 218 -3.56 12.03 12.30
N THR A 219 -2.39 11.52 12.68
CA THR A 219 -2.15 10.11 12.95
C THR A 219 -1.70 9.92 14.41
N PRO A 220 -1.87 8.69 14.97
CA PRO A 220 -1.37 8.40 16.33
C PRO A 220 0.16 8.49 16.48
N ARG A 221 0.88 8.76 15.39
CA ARG A 221 2.35 8.77 15.34
C ARG A 221 2.92 10.13 14.94
N ASP A 222 2.10 11.18 14.91
CA ASP A 222 2.56 12.54 14.57
C ASP A 222 3.59 13.07 15.57
N ASP A 223 3.50 12.65 16.83
CA ASP A 223 4.37 13.04 17.93
C ASP A 223 5.83 12.54 17.81
N ILE A 224 6.05 11.45 17.07
CA ILE A 224 7.40 10.92 16.84
C ILE A 224 8.07 11.47 15.58
N ALA A 225 7.31 12.15 14.71
CA ALA A 225 7.82 12.66 13.46
C ALA A 225 8.59 13.99 13.64
N ASN A 226 9.68 14.12 12.89
CA ASN A 226 10.47 15.36 12.88
C ASN A 226 9.83 16.44 11.98
N LEU A 227 8.99 16.02 11.03
CA LEU A 227 8.24 16.91 10.15
C LEU A 227 6.86 16.32 9.86
N VAL A 228 5.80 17.09 10.11
CA VAL A 228 4.42 16.68 9.86
C VAL A 228 3.76 17.66 8.90
N LEU A 229 3.17 17.13 7.82
CA LEU A 229 2.40 17.86 6.82
C LEU A 229 0.98 17.30 6.74
N HIS A 230 -0.03 18.09 7.16
CA HIS A 230 -1.44 17.73 6.99
C HIS A 230 -1.99 18.32 5.69
N GLU A 231 -1.50 17.78 4.56
CA GLU A 231 -1.75 18.28 3.21
C GLU A 231 -2.14 17.15 2.26
N LYS A 232 -2.67 17.50 1.09
CA LYS A 232 -2.86 16.53 0.00
C LYS A 232 -1.51 16.06 -0.51
N LEU A 233 -1.41 14.77 -0.75
CA LEU A 233 -0.15 14.16 -1.15
C LEU A 233 0.34 14.70 -2.50
N GLY A 234 -0.56 14.82 -3.48
CA GLY A 234 -0.21 15.36 -4.79
C GLY A 234 0.31 16.79 -4.73
N ASP A 235 -0.27 17.65 -3.88
CA ASP A 235 0.20 19.03 -3.71
C ASP A 235 1.62 19.06 -3.14
N VAL A 236 1.91 18.20 -2.15
CA VAL A 236 3.26 18.08 -1.57
C VAL A 236 4.25 17.57 -2.60
N PHE A 237 3.93 16.46 -3.29
CA PHE A 237 4.84 15.86 -4.27
C PHE A 237 5.03 16.72 -5.52
N ALA A 238 4.04 17.53 -5.90
CA ALA A 238 4.19 18.51 -6.98
C ALA A 238 5.14 19.65 -6.62
N ALA A 239 5.36 19.90 -5.33
CA ALA A 239 6.27 20.92 -4.84
C ALA A 239 7.71 20.39 -4.64
N LEU A 240 7.99 19.09 -4.82
CA LEU A 240 9.30 18.45 -4.64
C LEU A 240 9.96 18.13 -5.97
#